data_3bdb2e560061b4db677bd8d0bde575de
#
_entry.id   3bdb2e560061b4db677bd8d0bde575de
#
_cell.length_a   1.000
_cell.length_b   1.000
_cell.length_c   1.000
_cell.angle_alpha   90.00
_cell.angle_beta   90.00
_cell.angle_gamma   90.00
#
_symmetry.space_group_name_H-M   'P 1'
#
loop_
_entity.id
_entity.type
_entity.pdbx_description
1 polymer ?
#
loop_
_entity_poly.entity_id
_entity_poly.type
_entity_poly.pdbx_seq_one_letter_code
_entity_poly.pdbx_strand_id
1 'polypeptide(L)'
;MEYAARTFRKTGSGITFITQGVEEIIASGLGPAILNNTATKLVMLQKGDTRVLKDQLKLNSQELRLILSLEQRKGLFSEGFLITGETKQVIRIQPSPLEYWISTSDARDNQYLAENLKQGLTLEASILKAAEYAPFGIASLKQKEAA
;
A
#
# COMPACT_ATOMS: atom_id res chain seq x y z
N MET A 1 -18.56 -7.88 -11.21
CA MET A 1 -17.92 -6.76 -10.44
C MET A 1 -18.84 -5.55 -10.32
N GLU A 2 -19.40 -5.02 -11.41
CA GLU A 2 -20.28 -3.83 -11.36
C GLU A 2 -21.50 -4.01 -10.43
N TYR A 3 -22.17 -5.16 -10.52
CA TYR A 3 -23.30 -5.50 -9.65
C TYR A 3 -22.89 -5.49 -8.17
N ALA A 4 -21.74 -6.06 -7.83
CA ALA A 4 -21.23 -6.07 -6.48
C ALA A 4 -20.94 -4.65 -5.95
N ALA A 5 -20.27 -3.81 -6.74
CA ALA A 5 -19.97 -2.42 -6.35
C ALA A 5 -21.24 -1.60 -6.09
N ARG A 6 -22.36 -1.92 -6.76
CA ARG A 6 -23.64 -1.22 -6.59
C ARG A 6 -24.50 -1.79 -5.45
N THR A 7 -24.37 -3.08 -5.12
CA THR A 7 -25.31 -3.78 -4.23
C THR A 7 -24.74 -4.08 -2.85
N PHE A 8 -23.44 -4.18 -2.68
CA PHE A 8 -22.81 -4.52 -1.38
C PHE A 8 -23.17 -3.56 -0.26
N ARG A 9 -23.37 -2.27 -0.58
CA ARG A 9 -23.85 -1.29 0.41
C ARG A 9 -25.20 -1.68 1.02
N LYS A 10 -26.10 -2.34 0.26
CA LYS A 10 -27.43 -2.75 0.73
C LYS A 10 -27.39 -3.99 1.63
N THR A 11 -26.33 -4.79 1.53
CA THR A 11 -26.16 -6.05 2.27
C THR A 11 -25.22 -5.93 3.44
N GLY A 12 -24.70 -4.72 3.73
CA GLY A 12 -23.68 -4.51 4.76
C GLY A 12 -22.30 -5.10 4.42
N SER A 13 -22.10 -5.51 3.15
CA SER A 13 -20.86 -6.09 2.68
C SER A 13 -19.89 -5.00 2.20
N GLY A 14 -18.59 -5.22 2.36
CA GLY A 14 -17.53 -4.36 1.85
C GLY A 14 -16.83 -4.99 0.64
N ILE A 15 -16.32 -4.15 -0.26
CA ILE A 15 -15.44 -4.56 -1.35
C ILE A 15 -14.26 -3.58 -1.45
N THR A 16 -13.06 -4.11 -1.59
CA THR A 16 -11.84 -3.31 -1.82
C THR A 16 -11.30 -3.65 -3.20
N PHE A 17 -11.04 -2.62 -3.99
CA PHE A 17 -10.35 -2.75 -5.27
C PHE A 17 -8.92 -2.27 -5.10
N ILE A 18 -7.96 -3.08 -5.54
CA ILE A 18 -6.53 -2.74 -5.54
C ILE A 18 -6.06 -2.78 -6.99
N THR A 19 -5.41 -1.70 -7.44
CA THR A 19 -4.85 -1.57 -8.78
C THR A 19 -3.51 -0.84 -8.73
N GLN A 20 -2.68 -1.04 -9.72
CA GLN A 20 -1.40 -0.32 -9.87
C GLN A 20 -1.58 1.08 -10.47
N GLY A 21 -2.67 1.33 -11.18
CA GLY A 21 -2.99 2.62 -11.77
C GLY A 21 -4.47 2.81 -12.02
N VAL A 22 -4.91 4.06 -12.02
CA VAL A 22 -6.31 4.43 -12.32
C VAL A 22 -6.69 4.05 -13.75
N GLU A 23 -5.72 4.08 -14.67
CA GLU A 23 -5.90 3.72 -16.09
C GLU A 23 -6.40 2.30 -16.25
N GLU A 24 -5.96 1.35 -15.43
CA GLU A 24 -6.41 -0.04 -15.48
C GLU A 24 -7.91 -0.15 -15.14
N ILE A 25 -8.36 0.60 -14.14
CA ILE A 25 -9.78 0.64 -13.76
C ILE A 25 -10.61 1.23 -14.90
N ILE A 26 -10.13 2.30 -15.53
CA ILE A 26 -10.82 2.96 -16.63
C ILE A 26 -10.88 2.04 -17.85
N ALA A 27 -9.77 1.42 -18.22
CA ALA A 27 -9.68 0.51 -19.35
C ALA A 27 -10.60 -0.71 -19.20
N SER A 28 -10.93 -1.12 -17.97
CA SER A 28 -11.88 -2.21 -17.71
C SER A 28 -13.34 -1.88 -18.06
N GLY A 29 -13.66 -0.62 -18.41
CA GLY A 29 -15.03 -0.13 -18.61
C GLY A 29 -15.84 0.03 -17.31
N LEU A 30 -15.30 -0.37 -16.17
CA LEU A 30 -15.95 -0.31 -14.86
C LEU A 30 -15.54 0.95 -14.06
N GLY A 31 -14.64 1.78 -14.60
CA GLY A 31 -14.05 2.92 -13.93
C GLY A 31 -15.07 3.84 -13.24
N PRO A 32 -16.06 4.39 -13.95
CA PRO A 32 -17.05 5.26 -13.35
C PRO A 32 -17.87 4.56 -12.24
N ALA A 33 -18.22 3.28 -12.43
CA ALA A 33 -18.98 2.53 -11.45
C ALA A 33 -18.17 2.28 -10.17
N ILE A 34 -16.89 1.93 -10.28
CA ILE A 34 -15.99 1.71 -9.14
C ILE A 34 -15.73 3.04 -8.44
N LEU A 35 -15.26 4.05 -9.16
CA LEU A 35 -14.84 5.32 -8.58
C LEU A 35 -15.99 6.08 -7.89
N ASN A 36 -17.20 6.03 -8.47
CA ASN A 36 -18.37 6.71 -7.90
C ASN A 36 -18.99 5.97 -6.70
N ASN A 37 -18.85 4.64 -6.63
CA ASN A 37 -19.42 3.84 -5.54
C ASN A 37 -18.42 3.51 -4.42
N THR A 38 -17.16 3.86 -4.57
CA THR A 38 -16.14 3.66 -3.53
C THR A 38 -16.13 4.89 -2.61
N ALA A 39 -16.54 4.70 -1.36
CA ALA A 39 -16.60 5.78 -0.36
C ALA A 39 -15.21 6.23 0.10
N THR A 40 -14.26 5.30 0.19
CA THR A 40 -12.88 5.59 0.61
C THR A 40 -11.93 5.26 -0.53
N LYS A 41 -11.00 6.18 -0.82
CA LYS A 41 -9.94 5.96 -1.82
C LYS A 41 -8.60 6.28 -1.18
N LEU A 42 -7.63 5.40 -1.35
CA LEU A 42 -6.24 5.61 -0.93
C LEU A 42 -5.35 5.61 -2.17
N VAL A 43 -4.78 6.76 -2.46
CA VAL A 43 -3.84 6.93 -3.57
C VAL A 43 -2.43 6.89 -3.00
N MET A 44 -1.68 5.87 -3.35
CA MET A 44 -0.26 5.73 -2.98
C MET A 44 0.62 6.50 -3.96
N LEU A 45 1.94 6.53 -3.70
CA LEU A 45 2.93 7.17 -4.58
C LEU A 45 2.74 6.74 -6.04
N GLN A 46 2.57 7.72 -6.93
CA GLN A 46 2.36 7.52 -8.36
C GLN A 46 3.64 7.84 -9.13
N LYS A 47 3.98 7.01 -10.11
CA LYS A 47 5.16 7.18 -10.98
C LYS A 47 4.80 7.48 -12.44
N GLY A 48 3.51 7.46 -12.77
CA GLY A 48 2.98 7.63 -14.14
C GLY A 48 2.36 8.99 -14.42
N ASP A 49 1.58 9.06 -15.50
CA ASP A 49 0.81 10.27 -15.87
C ASP A 49 -0.31 10.52 -14.88
N THR A 50 -0.20 11.62 -14.16
CA THR A 50 -1.17 11.99 -13.12
C THR A 50 -2.36 12.80 -13.63
N ARG A 51 -2.42 13.13 -14.94
CA ARG A 51 -3.55 13.88 -15.54
C ARG A 51 -4.83 13.09 -15.44
N VAL A 52 -4.77 11.80 -15.80
CA VAL A 52 -5.92 10.89 -15.69
C VAL A 52 -6.41 10.78 -14.24
N LEU A 53 -5.48 10.64 -13.29
CA LEU A 53 -5.78 10.61 -11.87
C LEU A 53 -6.51 11.89 -11.41
N LYS A 54 -6.01 13.06 -11.83
CA LYS A 54 -6.61 14.36 -11.51
C LYS A 54 -8.06 14.44 -11.98
N ASP A 55 -8.30 14.07 -13.22
CA ASP A 55 -9.63 14.20 -13.84
C ASP A 55 -10.64 13.20 -13.25
N GLN A 56 -10.22 11.95 -13.06
CA GLN A 56 -11.08 10.89 -12.55
C GLN A 56 -11.43 11.04 -11.07
N LEU A 57 -10.51 11.52 -10.24
CA LEU A 57 -10.75 11.78 -8.82
C LEU A 57 -11.19 13.21 -8.54
N LYS A 58 -11.36 14.04 -9.57
CA LYS A 58 -11.77 15.47 -9.47
C LYS A 58 -10.88 16.24 -8.48
N LEU A 59 -9.56 16.08 -8.65
CA LEU A 59 -8.59 16.72 -7.78
C LEU A 59 -8.33 18.17 -8.20
N ASN A 60 -8.20 19.05 -7.24
CA ASN A 60 -7.70 20.39 -7.49
C ASN A 60 -6.16 20.38 -7.63
N SER A 61 -5.57 21.51 -8.03
CA SER A 61 -4.14 21.60 -8.27
C SER A 61 -3.29 21.44 -7.00
N GLN A 62 -3.82 21.78 -5.83
CA GLN A 62 -3.14 21.60 -4.56
C GLN A 62 -3.14 20.12 -4.16
N GLU A 63 -4.27 19.45 -4.27
CA GLU A 63 -4.40 18.00 -4.00
C GLU A 63 -3.49 17.16 -4.90
N LEU A 64 -3.41 17.52 -6.19
CA LEU A 64 -2.47 16.87 -7.10
C LEU A 64 -1.02 17.06 -6.66
N ARG A 65 -0.63 18.28 -6.23
CA ARG A 65 0.73 18.51 -5.70
C ARG A 65 1.01 17.68 -4.46
N LEU A 66 0.04 17.50 -3.55
CA LEU A 66 0.19 16.63 -2.39
C LEU A 66 0.44 15.17 -2.80
N ILE A 67 -0.30 14.67 -3.80
CA ILE A 67 -0.07 13.30 -4.31
C ILE A 67 1.32 13.16 -4.94
N LEU A 68 1.78 14.16 -5.68
CA LEU A 68 3.10 14.16 -6.31
C LEU A 68 4.25 14.30 -5.29
N SER A 69 3.98 14.81 -4.10
CA SER A 69 4.96 14.96 -3.00
C SER A 69 4.99 13.76 -2.05
N LEU A 70 4.16 12.73 -2.27
CA LEU A 70 4.16 11.54 -1.42
C LEU A 70 5.52 10.85 -1.46
N GLU A 71 5.95 10.39 -0.30
CA GLU A 71 7.21 9.66 -0.14
C GLU A 71 6.97 8.21 0.27
N GLN A 72 7.91 7.37 -0.12
CA GLN A 72 7.99 5.99 0.34
C GLN A 72 9.43 5.65 0.69
N ARG A 73 9.64 5.13 1.90
CA ARG A 73 10.92 4.58 2.32
C ARG A 73 10.72 3.12 2.73
N LYS A 74 11.29 2.24 1.91
CA LYS A 74 11.14 0.79 2.10
C LYS A 74 11.47 0.38 3.53
N GLY A 75 10.56 -0.37 4.14
CA GLY A 75 10.66 -0.86 5.51
C GLY A 75 10.37 0.18 6.59
N LEU A 76 10.35 1.48 6.28
CA LEU A 76 10.12 2.53 7.27
C LEU A 76 8.70 3.08 7.19
N PHE A 77 8.29 3.56 6.03
CA PHE A 77 6.95 4.11 5.85
C PHE A 77 6.54 4.18 4.37
N SER A 78 5.25 4.29 4.16
CA SER A 78 4.65 4.70 2.89
C SER A 78 3.64 5.80 3.15
N GLU A 79 3.66 6.86 2.34
CA GLU A 79 2.63 7.89 2.38
C GLU A 79 1.55 7.60 1.36
N GLY A 80 0.34 8.02 1.69
CA GLY A 80 -0.81 7.91 0.82
C GLY A 80 -1.73 9.12 0.98
N PHE A 81 -2.44 9.46 -0.09
CA PHE A 81 -3.47 10.47 -0.07
C PHE A 81 -4.83 9.80 0.11
N LEU A 82 -5.41 10.00 1.30
CA LEU A 82 -6.68 9.42 1.70
C LEU A 82 -7.83 10.38 1.34
N ILE A 83 -8.84 9.85 0.66
CA ILE A 83 -10.09 10.53 0.35
C ILE A 83 -11.21 9.74 1.02
N THR A 84 -11.94 10.36 1.95
CA THR A 84 -13.08 9.76 2.64
C THR A 84 -14.18 10.81 2.80
N GLY A 85 -15.25 10.69 2.03
CA GLY A 85 -16.27 11.74 1.95
C GLY A 85 -15.66 13.07 1.53
N GLU A 86 -15.88 14.10 2.35
CA GLU A 86 -15.33 15.45 2.13
C GLU A 86 -13.89 15.62 2.66
N THR A 87 -13.38 14.65 3.40
CA THR A 87 -12.03 14.71 3.98
C THR A 87 -10.99 14.20 3.00
N LYS A 88 -9.96 15.03 2.77
CA LYS A 88 -8.81 14.70 1.93
C LYS A 88 -7.53 15.06 2.67
N GLN A 89 -6.66 14.09 2.89
CA GLN A 89 -5.43 14.29 3.68
C GLN A 89 -4.32 13.33 3.28
N VAL A 90 -3.09 13.74 3.50
CA VAL A 90 -1.94 12.84 3.44
C VAL A 90 -1.87 12.05 4.75
N ILE A 91 -1.72 10.76 4.65
CA ILE A 91 -1.47 9.86 5.77
C ILE A 91 -0.14 9.16 5.60
N ARG A 92 0.49 8.81 6.71
CA ARG A 92 1.71 7.98 6.72
C ARG A 92 1.39 6.64 7.37
N ILE A 93 1.66 5.57 6.64
CA ILE A 93 1.51 4.19 7.07
C ILE A 93 2.90 3.71 7.46
N GLN A 94 3.09 3.41 8.74
CA GLN A 94 4.35 2.96 9.29
C GLN A 94 4.15 1.59 9.95
N PRO A 95 4.64 0.50 9.35
CA PRO A 95 4.52 -0.82 9.95
C PRO A 95 5.41 -0.92 11.19
N SER A 96 4.96 -1.68 12.19
CA SER A 96 5.85 -2.17 13.24
C SER A 96 6.85 -3.19 12.64
N PRO A 97 7.97 -3.49 13.32
CA PRO A 97 8.91 -4.52 12.86
C PRO A 97 8.24 -5.86 12.59
N LEU A 98 7.30 -6.25 13.43
CA LEU A 98 6.56 -7.50 13.26
C LEU A 98 5.66 -7.48 12.01
N GLU A 99 4.88 -6.41 11.81
CA GLU A 99 4.04 -6.24 10.62
C GLU A 99 4.87 -6.20 9.34
N TYR A 100 6.04 -5.57 9.37
CA TYR A 100 6.97 -5.59 8.26
C TYR A 100 7.34 -7.03 7.87
N TRP A 101 7.77 -7.86 8.84
CA TRP A 101 8.21 -9.23 8.58
C TRP A 101 7.08 -10.20 8.21
N ILE A 102 5.86 -9.93 8.66
CA ILE A 102 4.67 -10.68 8.22
C ILE A 102 4.30 -10.37 6.76
N SER A 103 4.52 -9.13 6.31
CA SER A 103 4.05 -8.65 5.00
C SER A 103 5.15 -8.51 3.95
N THR A 104 6.43 -8.67 4.30
CA THR A 104 7.54 -8.46 3.36
C THR A 104 7.50 -9.45 2.20
N SER A 105 7.77 -8.94 1.00
CA SER A 105 7.99 -9.70 -0.23
C SER A 105 9.43 -9.57 -0.74
N ASP A 106 10.34 -8.97 0.03
CA ASP A 106 11.75 -8.82 -0.37
C ASP A 106 12.43 -10.20 -0.42
N ALA A 107 13.15 -10.45 -1.50
CA ALA A 107 13.80 -11.73 -1.72
C ALA A 107 14.85 -12.07 -0.65
N ARG A 108 15.59 -11.07 -0.14
CA ARG A 108 16.62 -11.27 0.91
C ARG A 108 15.98 -11.57 2.26
N ASP A 109 14.87 -10.90 2.57
CA ASP A 109 14.12 -11.16 3.78
C ASP A 109 13.52 -12.57 3.77
N ASN A 110 12.91 -12.97 2.65
CA ASN A 110 12.36 -14.31 2.47
C ASN A 110 13.46 -15.39 2.51
N GLN A 111 14.64 -15.10 1.96
CA GLN A 111 15.78 -16.01 2.07
C GLN A 111 16.21 -16.18 3.53
N TYR A 112 16.31 -15.11 4.30
CA TYR A 112 16.64 -15.16 5.74
C TYR A 112 15.64 -16.02 6.53
N LEU A 113 14.34 -15.84 6.29
CA LEU A 113 13.30 -16.68 6.90
C LEU A 113 13.45 -18.14 6.49
N ALA A 114 13.68 -18.42 5.21
CA ALA A 114 13.88 -19.79 4.71
C ALA A 114 15.12 -20.47 5.32
N GLU A 115 16.20 -19.75 5.55
CA GLU A 115 17.40 -20.26 6.22
C GLU A 115 17.13 -20.61 7.69
N ASN A 116 16.39 -19.77 8.42
CA ASN A 116 15.96 -20.06 9.79
C ASN A 116 15.07 -21.32 9.86
N LEU A 117 14.14 -21.50 8.92
CA LEU A 117 13.29 -22.68 8.83
C LEU A 117 14.13 -23.96 8.59
N LYS A 118 15.15 -23.91 7.72
CA LYS A 118 16.08 -25.02 7.48
C LYS A 118 16.89 -25.39 8.74
N GLN A 119 17.13 -24.42 9.63
CA GLN A 119 17.78 -24.63 10.93
C GLN A 119 16.83 -25.19 11.99
N GLY A 120 15.58 -25.46 11.66
CA GLY A 120 14.58 -26.06 12.55
C GLY A 120 13.73 -25.07 13.34
N LEU A 121 13.82 -23.76 13.08
CA LEU A 121 12.89 -22.81 13.68
C LEU A 121 11.49 -22.95 13.07
N THR A 122 10.46 -22.68 13.88
CA THR A 122 9.11 -22.48 13.36
C THR A 122 9.03 -21.14 12.60
N LEU A 123 8.02 -20.98 11.74
CA LEU A 123 7.82 -19.72 11.01
C LEU A 123 7.63 -18.55 11.98
N GLU A 124 6.83 -18.72 13.02
CA GLU A 124 6.60 -17.71 14.05
C GLU A 124 7.89 -17.31 14.76
N ALA A 125 8.67 -18.28 15.24
CA ALA A 125 9.96 -18.00 15.88
C ALA A 125 10.96 -17.32 14.93
N SER A 126 10.93 -17.67 13.63
CA SER A 126 11.77 -17.05 12.61
C SER A 126 11.38 -15.57 12.38
N ILE A 127 10.07 -15.27 12.32
CA ILE A 127 9.56 -13.89 12.16
C ILE A 127 9.91 -13.03 13.38
N LEU A 128 9.68 -13.53 14.60
CA LEU A 128 10.03 -12.82 15.83
C LEU A 128 11.52 -12.51 15.90
N LYS A 129 12.37 -13.52 15.66
CA LYS A 129 13.82 -13.35 15.60
C LYS A 129 14.24 -12.31 14.54
N ALA A 130 13.62 -12.35 13.38
CA ALA A 130 13.89 -11.43 12.29
C ALA A 130 13.50 -9.99 12.65
N ALA A 131 12.35 -9.79 13.29
CA ALA A 131 11.87 -8.48 13.73
C ALA A 131 12.79 -7.83 14.78
N GLU A 132 13.40 -8.63 15.65
CA GLU A 132 14.41 -8.16 16.61
C GLU A 132 15.75 -7.85 15.94
N TYR A 133 16.23 -8.75 15.06
CA TYR A 133 17.54 -8.65 14.42
C TYR A 133 17.59 -7.54 13.38
N ALA A 134 16.63 -7.45 12.51
CA ALA A 134 16.55 -6.51 11.40
C ALA A 134 15.14 -5.88 11.31
N PRO A 135 14.77 -4.95 12.18
CA PRO A 135 13.40 -4.42 12.32
C PRO A 135 12.74 -3.99 11.01
N PHE A 136 13.53 -3.56 10.03
CA PHE A 136 13.06 -3.04 8.74
C PHE A 136 13.67 -3.77 7.55
N GLY A 137 13.96 -5.07 7.71
CA GLY A 137 14.52 -5.96 6.70
C GLY A 137 16.03 -6.03 6.67
N ILE A 138 16.57 -7.09 6.08
CA ILE A 138 18.02 -7.38 6.00
C ILE A 138 18.79 -6.24 5.32
N ALA A 139 18.18 -5.57 4.35
CA ALA A 139 18.82 -4.45 3.65
C ALA A 139 19.11 -3.25 4.58
N SER A 140 18.34 -3.06 5.65
CA SER A 140 18.50 -1.94 6.57
C SER A 140 19.76 -2.05 7.43
N LEU A 141 20.29 -3.26 7.63
CA LEU A 141 21.52 -3.49 8.41
C LEU A 141 22.74 -2.86 7.74
N LYS A 142 22.83 -2.94 6.40
CA LYS A 142 23.94 -2.36 5.63
C LYS A 142 23.97 -0.83 5.67
N GLN A 143 22.84 -0.18 5.94
CA GLN A 143 22.79 1.28 6.06
C GLN A 143 23.28 1.79 7.43
N LYS A 144 23.21 0.94 8.46
CA LYS A 144 23.77 1.28 9.80
C LYS A 144 25.28 1.15 9.89
N GLU A 145 25.88 0.31 9.03
CA GLU A 145 27.35 0.14 8.98
C GLU A 145 28.05 1.22 8.15
N ALA A 146 27.30 2.00 7.35
CA ALA A 146 27.82 3.03 6.45
C ALA A 146 27.58 4.47 6.96
N ALA A 147 26.98 4.65 8.15
CA ALA A 147 26.72 5.93 8.82
C ALA A 147 27.54 6.07 10.09
#